data_4893d7d4aea01be3376561af4d4b81a8
#
_entry.id   4893d7d4aea01be3376561af4d4b81a8
#
_cell.length_a   1.000
_cell.length_b   1.000
_cell.length_c   1.000
_cell.angle_alpha   90.00
_cell.angle_beta   90.00
_cell.angle_gamma   90.00
#
_symmetry.space_group_name_H-M   'P 1'
#
loop_
_entity.id
_entity.type
_entity.pdbx_description
1 polymer ?
#
loop_
_entity_poly.entity_id
_entity_poly.type
_entity_poly.pdbx_seq_one_letter_code
_entity_poly.pdbx_strand_id
1 'polypeptide(L)'
;MTATPALALDDITCRFAGRDGDAAYTAVANATLRVAEGEFVSVVGPTGCGKSTLLNVAAGLLAPSSGTVSVFGKQLQAAEGINRRAGYMFQADALMPWRTGIENVVAGLEFRGVPRGEARQQGEAWLRRVGLAGFGDRYPHQMSGGMRKRLALAQTLIMRPDILLMDEPFSALDVQTRQLMENELLALWAEDRKSVLFITHDLEEAIALSDRVVVLSAGPGTRPIGDFRIDLPRPRDVSEIRMTPAFLALHREIWGAMKEEVLKAYERQKAA
;
A
#
# COMPACT_ATOMS: atom_id res chain seq x y z
N MET A 1 20.08 19.28 8.49
CA MET A 1 18.91 18.82 9.27
C MET A 1 18.15 17.87 8.35
N THR A 2 18.02 16.60 8.69
CA THR A 2 17.22 15.63 7.93
C THR A 2 15.74 16.03 8.04
N ALA A 3 15.04 16.14 6.92
CA ALA A 3 13.62 16.48 6.91
C ALA A 3 12.82 15.45 7.73
N THR A 4 11.80 15.92 8.45
CA THR A 4 10.91 15.04 9.22
C THR A 4 10.15 14.11 8.25
N PRO A 5 10.22 12.78 8.43
CA PRO A 5 9.50 11.86 7.56
C PRO A 5 7.97 11.99 7.73
N ALA A 6 7.23 11.75 6.64
CA ALA A 6 5.77 11.67 6.70
C ALA A 6 5.30 10.47 7.55
N LEU A 7 6.02 9.34 7.44
CA LEU A 7 5.80 8.14 8.23
C LEU A 7 7.14 7.59 8.70
N ALA A 8 7.25 7.25 9.97
CA ALA A 8 8.39 6.49 10.49
C ALA A 8 7.88 5.32 11.36
N LEU A 9 8.42 4.17 11.08
CA LEU A 9 8.33 2.94 11.86
C LEU A 9 9.73 2.72 12.44
N ASP A 10 9.92 2.88 13.73
CA ASP A 10 11.23 2.77 14.36
C ASP A 10 11.26 1.56 15.31
N ASP A 11 12.14 0.59 15.02
CA ASP A 11 12.39 -0.65 15.77
C ASP A 11 11.13 -1.49 16.05
N ILE A 12 10.24 -1.57 15.06
CA ILE A 12 8.97 -2.26 15.17
C ILE A 12 9.18 -3.76 15.37
N THR A 13 8.60 -4.29 16.44
CA THR A 13 8.49 -5.73 16.68
C THR A 13 7.02 -6.09 16.87
N CYS A 14 6.56 -7.13 16.16
CA CYS A 14 5.20 -7.66 16.27
C CYS A 14 5.26 -9.14 16.65
N ARG A 15 4.72 -9.47 17.84
CA ARG A 15 4.58 -10.84 18.35
C ARG A 15 3.11 -11.19 18.47
N PHE A 16 2.77 -12.38 18.04
CA PHE A 16 1.44 -12.94 18.16
C PHE A 16 1.47 -14.12 19.11
N ALA A 17 0.47 -14.25 19.95
CA ALA A 17 0.32 -15.43 20.79
C ALA A 17 0.11 -16.67 19.90
N GLY A 18 0.77 -17.77 20.26
CA GLY A 18 0.50 -19.07 19.62
C GLY A 18 -0.94 -19.51 19.89
N ARG A 19 -1.52 -20.31 18.98
CA ARG A 19 -2.82 -20.95 19.22
C ARG A 19 -2.60 -22.18 20.10
N ASP A 20 -3.51 -22.43 21.04
CA ASP A 20 -3.65 -23.67 21.81
C ASP A 20 -2.36 -24.18 22.51
N GLY A 21 -1.52 -23.26 23.03
CA GLY A 21 -0.30 -23.61 23.76
C GLY A 21 0.99 -23.60 22.93
N ASP A 22 0.91 -23.26 21.66
CA ASP A 22 2.08 -23.06 20.80
C ASP A 22 2.95 -21.87 21.26
N ALA A 23 4.22 -21.92 20.91
CA ALA A 23 5.14 -20.81 21.19
C ALA A 23 4.69 -19.52 20.48
N ALA A 24 4.93 -18.38 21.13
CA ALA A 24 4.65 -17.06 20.54
C ALA A 24 5.40 -16.88 19.20
N TYR A 25 4.69 -16.43 18.17
CA TYR A 25 5.23 -16.21 16.85
C TYR A 25 5.64 -14.73 16.67
N THR A 26 6.90 -14.49 16.33
CA THR A 26 7.39 -13.14 16.01
C THR A 26 7.31 -12.92 14.50
N ALA A 27 6.33 -12.16 14.03
CA ALA A 27 6.18 -11.88 12.60
C ALA A 27 7.22 -10.89 12.11
N VAL A 28 7.43 -9.80 12.85
CA VAL A 28 8.36 -8.71 12.54
C VAL A 28 9.28 -8.49 13.73
N ALA A 29 10.58 -8.31 13.50
CA ALA A 29 11.58 -8.08 14.53
C ALA A 29 12.48 -6.88 14.19
N ASN A 30 12.45 -5.84 15.04
CA ASN A 30 13.28 -4.65 14.97
C ASN A 30 13.30 -4.01 13.56
N ALA A 31 12.13 -3.91 12.92
CA ALA A 31 12.01 -3.33 11.59
C ALA A 31 11.96 -1.80 11.69
N THR A 32 12.86 -1.14 10.98
CA THR A 32 12.84 0.32 10.81
C THR A 32 12.58 0.66 9.35
N LEU A 33 11.57 1.51 9.10
CA LEU A 33 11.19 1.96 7.78
C LEU A 33 10.68 3.39 7.86
N ARG A 34 11.11 4.25 6.94
CA ARG A 34 10.69 5.65 6.89
C ARG A 34 10.23 6.00 5.48
N VAL A 35 9.23 6.86 5.40
CA VAL A 35 8.72 7.42 4.14
C VAL A 35 8.83 8.94 4.26
N ALA A 36 9.57 9.57 3.34
CA ALA A 36 9.67 11.02 3.29
C ALA A 36 8.35 11.64 2.79
N GLU A 37 8.17 12.94 3.01
CA GLU A 37 7.03 13.65 2.46
C GLU A 37 7.07 13.64 0.93
N GLY A 38 5.95 13.23 0.31
CA GLY A 38 5.82 13.12 -1.14
C GLY A 38 6.58 11.95 -1.77
N GLU A 39 7.18 11.06 -0.98
CA GLU A 39 7.92 9.89 -1.48
C GLU A 39 6.98 8.71 -1.72
N PHE A 40 7.20 7.99 -2.81
CA PHE A 40 6.56 6.72 -3.09
C PHE A 40 7.52 5.58 -2.73
N VAL A 41 7.27 4.86 -1.64
CA VAL A 41 8.09 3.73 -1.17
C VAL A 41 7.34 2.42 -1.38
N SER A 42 7.95 1.49 -2.10
CA SER A 42 7.45 0.11 -2.18
C SER A 42 8.19 -0.80 -1.22
N VAL A 43 7.45 -1.75 -0.65
CA VAL A 43 7.99 -2.82 0.21
C VAL A 43 7.72 -4.15 -0.47
N VAL A 44 8.79 -4.89 -0.76
CA VAL A 44 8.74 -6.22 -1.38
C VAL A 44 9.33 -7.27 -0.45
N GLY A 45 8.95 -8.52 -0.67
CA GLY A 45 9.47 -9.65 0.10
C GLY A 45 8.60 -10.90 -0.08
N PRO A 46 9.04 -12.06 0.42
CA PRO A 46 8.32 -13.32 0.27
C PRO A 46 6.89 -13.27 0.81
N THR A 47 6.03 -14.11 0.26
CA THR A 47 4.65 -14.25 0.77
C THR A 47 4.65 -14.68 2.24
N GLY A 48 3.79 -14.06 3.05
CA GLY A 48 3.69 -14.36 4.49
C GLY A 48 4.84 -13.81 5.36
N CYS A 49 5.79 -13.05 4.81
CA CYS A 49 6.90 -12.52 5.60
C CYS A 49 6.51 -11.41 6.60
N GLY A 50 5.30 -10.82 6.53
CA GLY A 50 4.89 -9.78 7.49
C GLY A 50 4.72 -8.39 6.89
N LYS A 51 4.66 -8.24 5.56
CA LYS A 51 4.44 -6.95 4.86
C LYS A 51 3.16 -6.26 5.32
N SER A 52 2.03 -6.96 5.26
CA SER A 52 0.73 -6.44 5.72
C SER A 52 0.71 -6.15 7.23
N THR A 53 1.51 -6.88 8.02
CA THR A 53 1.69 -6.59 9.46
C THR A 53 2.30 -5.20 9.66
N LEU A 54 3.38 -4.88 8.94
CA LEU A 54 3.99 -3.54 8.98
C LEU A 54 3.03 -2.45 8.51
N LEU A 55 2.26 -2.72 7.45
CA LEU A 55 1.29 -1.76 6.95
C LEU A 55 0.16 -1.51 7.96
N ASN A 56 -0.33 -2.56 8.63
CA ASN A 56 -1.34 -2.44 9.67
C ASN A 56 -0.81 -1.66 10.88
N VAL A 57 0.47 -1.82 11.24
CA VAL A 57 1.11 -1.00 12.25
C VAL A 57 1.19 0.46 11.82
N ALA A 58 1.57 0.75 10.57
CA ALA A 58 1.59 2.10 10.01
C ALA A 58 0.21 2.77 10.00
N ALA A 59 -0.85 1.98 9.80
CA ALA A 59 -2.23 2.43 9.83
C ALA A 59 -2.78 2.64 11.26
N GLY A 60 -2.07 2.15 12.28
CA GLY A 60 -2.59 2.10 13.66
C GLY A 60 -3.68 1.05 13.87
N LEU A 61 -3.85 0.12 12.92
CA LEU A 61 -4.79 -1.01 13.02
C LEU A 61 -4.23 -2.14 13.88
N LEU A 62 -2.91 -2.17 14.07
CA LEU A 62 -2.19 -3.12 14.90
C LEU A 62 -1.19 -2.37 15.77
N ALA A 63 -1.29 -2.53 17.09
CA ALA A 63 -0.28 -2.04 18.00
C ALA A 63 0.97 -2.93 17.94
N PRO A 64 2.19 -2.39 17.75
CA PRO A 64 3.40 -3.18 17.82
C PRO A 64 3.67 -3.65 19.25
N SER A 65 4.34 -4.79 19.42
CA SER A 65 4.79 -5.29 20.74
C SER A 65 5.90 -4.43 21.33
N SER A 66 6.73 -3.81 20.48
CA SER A 66 7.73 -2.79 20.81
C SER A 66 8.05 -1.96 19.58
N GLY A 67 8.71 -0.82 19.81
CA GLY A 67 8.99 0.18 18.78
C GLY A 67 7.96 1.31 18.77
N THR A 68 8.15 2.27 17.86
CA THR A 68 7.30 3.45 17.78
C THR A 68 6.90 3.75 16.35
N VAL A 69 5.69 4.27 16.18
CA VAL A 69 5.18 4.81 14.92
C VAL A 69 5.04 6.32 15.05
N SER A 70 5.57 7.06 14.11
CA SER A 70 5.34 8.51 14.05
C SER A 70 4.85 8.95 12.66
N VAL A 71 3.99 9.96 12.65
CA VAL A 71 3.38 10.56 11.48
C VAL A 71 3.66 12.04 11.49
N PHE A 72 4.43 12.53 10.51
CA PHE A 72 4.93 13.91 10.47
C PHE A 72 5.55 14.35 11.81
N GLY A 73 6.40 13.49 12.37
CA GLY A 73 7.10 13.72 13.63
C GLY A 73 6.26 13.60 14.91
N LYS A 74 4.95 13.32 14.80
CA LYS A 74 4.09 13.04 15.97
C LYS A 74 3.95 11.54 16.16
N GLN A 75 4.31 11.06 17.34
CA GLN A 75 4.14 9.65 17.69
C GLN A 75 2.65 9.30 17.76
N LEU A 76 2.26 8.21 17.09
CA LEU A 76 0.94 7.61 17.25
C LEU A 76 0.89 6.93 18.62
N GLN A 77 -0.02 7.40 19.47
CA GLN A 77 -0.26 6.77 20.77
C GLN A 77 -1.23 5.59 20.59
N ALA A 78 -0.97 4.49 21.27
CA ALA A 78 -1.86 3.31 21.23
C ALA A 78 -3.32 3.64 21.61
N ALA A 79 -3.52 4.66 22.43
CA ALA A 79 -4.85 5.16 22.82
C ALA A 79 -5.59 5.94 21.71
N GLU A 80 -4.87 6.50 20.73
CA GLU A 80 -5.47 7.24 19.61
C GLU A 80 -5.92 6.31 18.46
N GLY A 81 -5.43 5.07 18.46
CA GLY A 81 -5.80 4.04 17.47
C GLY A 81 -5.39 4.40 16.06
N ILE A 82 -6.37 4.50 15.17
CA ILE A 82 -6.20 4.61 13.72
C ILE A 82 -5.48 5.91 13.32
N ASN A 83 -4.50 5.79 12.41
CA ASN A 83 -3.84 6.91 11.76
C ASN A 83 -4.83 7.68 10.85
N ARG A 84 -5.44 8.72 11.37
CA ARG A 84 -6.47 9.51 10.66
C ARG A 84 -5.94 10.30 9.46
N ARG A 85 -4.60 10.41 9.30
CA ARG A 85 -3.95 11.06 8.16
C ARG A 85 -3.67 10.07 7.02
N ALA A 86 -3.87 8.77 7.25
CA ALA A 86 -3.67 7.74 6.25
C ALA A 86 -4.98 7.31 5.58
N GLY A 87 -4.94 7.12 4.27
CA GLY A 87 -5.91 6.35 3.51
C GLY A 87 -5.37 4.94 3.33
N TYR A 88 -6.19 3.94 3.58
CA TYR A 88 -5.81 2.54 3.45
C TYR A 88 -6.54 1.88 2.28
N MET A 89 -5.80 1.29 1.37
CA MET A 89 -6.32 0.47 0.27
C MET A 89 -5.96 -0.99 0.53
N PHE A 90 -6.97 -1.81 0.81
CA PHE A 90 -6.81 -3.23 1.12
C PHE A 90 -6.59 -4.07 -0.15
N GLN A 91 -6.00 -5.25 0.03
CA GLN A 91 -5.88 -6.25 -1.02
C GLN A 91 -7.26 -6.64 -1.59
N ALA A 92 -8.25 -6.89 -0.73
CA ALA A 92 -9.66 -6.95 -1.12
C ALA A 92 -10.20 -5.54 -1.37
N ASP A 93 -11.22 -5.41 -2.22
CA ASP A 93 -11.75 -4.11 -2.63
C ASP A 93 -12.34 -3.27 -1.48
N ALA A 94 -12.70 -3.92 -0.34
CA ALA A 94 -13.30 -3.32 0.86
C ALA A 94 -14.53 -2.44 0.56
N LEU A 95 -15.21 -2.70 -0.56
CA LEU A 95 -16.45 -2.03 -0.94
C LEU A 95 -17.63 -2.64 -0.18
N MET A 96 -18.56 -1.79 0.22
CA MET A 96 -19.83 -2.22 0.85
C MET A 96 -20.75 -2.79 -0.24
N PRO A 97 -21.03 -4.11 -0.26
CA PRO A 97 -21.75 -4.75 -1.36
C PRO A 97 -23.22 -4.32 -1.48
N TRP A 98 -23.79 -3.78 -0.40
CA TRP A 98 -25.15 -3.26 -0.34
C TRP A 98 -25.27 -1.77 -0.69
N ARG A 99 -24.17 -1.08 -0.97
CA ARG A 99 -24.13 0.31 -1.44
C ARG A 99 -23.77 0.38 -2.91
N THR A 100 -24.31 1.37 -3.59
CA THR A 100 -23.93 1.70 -4.97
C THR A 100 -22.51 2.25 -5.06
N GLY A 101 -21.98 2.43 -6.27
CA GLY A 101 -20.65 2.98 -6.49
C GLY A 101 -20.48 4.37 -5.87
N ILE A 102 -21.44 5.27 -6.14
CA ILE A 102 -21.38 6.63 -5.58
C ILE A 102 -21.48 6.61 -4.05
N GLU A 103 -22.35 5.78 -3.48
CA GLU A 103 -22.51 5.66 -2.03
C GLU A 103 -21.26 5.07 -1.36
N ASN A 104 -20.55 4.17 -2.02
CA ASN A 104 -19.25 3.68 -1.56
C ASN A 104 -18.21 4.79 -1.54
N VAL A 105 -18.08 5.54 -2.63
CA VAL A 105 -17.09 6.63 -2.74
C VAL A 105 -17.31 7.69 -1.67
N VAL A 106 -18.56 8.11 -1.43
CA VAL A 106 -18.86 9.21 -0.51
C VAL A 106 -19.00 8.78 0.96
N ALA A 107 -18.98 7.48 1.25
CA ALA A 107 -19.23 6.95 2.60
C ALA A 107 -18.37 7.63 3.68
N GLY A 108 -17.08 7.81 3.41
CA GLY A 108 -16.16 8.47 4.35
C GLY A 108 -16.52 9.94 4.59
N LEU A 109 -16.98 10.66 3.58
CA LEU A 109 -17.43 12.05 3.70
C LEU A 109 -18.71 12.13 4.54
N GLU A 110 -19.67 11.21 4.32
CA GLU A 110 -20.89 11.10 5.12
C GLU A 110 -20.56 10.86 6.60
N PHE A 111 -19.63 9.96 6.92
CA PHE A 111 -19.18 9.71 8.29
C PHE A 111 -18.48 10.92 8.94
N ARG A 112 -17.90 11.81 8.13
CA ARG A 112 -17.34 13.10 8.59
C ARG A 112 -18.39 14.20 8.71
N GLY A 113 -19.66 13.92 8.42
CA GLY A 113 -20.76 14.88 8.52
C GLY A 113 -20.87 15.86 7.34
N VAL A 114 -20.21 15.56 6.20
CA VAL A 114 -20.37 16.40 4.99
C VAL A 114 -21.79 16.27 4.46
N PRO A 115 -22.47 17.39 4.14
CA PRO A 115 -23.83 17.35 3.62
C PRO A 115 -23.96 16.47 2.36
N ARG A 116 -25.03 15.67 2.28
CA ARG A 116 -25.22 14.67 1.21
C ARG A 116 -25.07 15.24 -0.21
N GLY A 117 -25.60 16.43 -0.47
CA GLY A 117 -25.50 17.08 -1.79
C GLY A 117 -24.04 17.40 -2.15
N GLU A 118 -23.28 17.92 -1.22
CA GLU A 118 -21.86 18.22 -1.40
C GLU A 118 -21.03 16.94 -1.53
N ALA A 119 -21.26 15.95 -0.67
CA ALA A 119 -20.58 14.65 -0.76
C ALA A 119 -20.82 13.99 -2.13
N ARG A 120 -22.08 13.98 -2.60
CA ARG A 120 -22.43 13.44 -3.92
C ARG A 120 -21.73 14.16 -5.05
N GLN A 121 -21.69 15.50 -5.04
CA GLN A 121 -20.97 16.29 -6.04
C GLN A 121 -19.47 15.95 -6.10
N GLN A 122 -18.82 15.86 -4.93
CA GLN A 122 -17.42 15.43 -4.84
C GLN A 122 -17.24 14.01 -5.34
N GLY A 123 -18.13 13.07 -4.97
CA GLY A 123 -18.09 11.69 -5.41
C GLY A 123 -18.23 11.53 -6.91
N GLU A 124 -19.14 12.26 -7.55
CA GLU A 124 -19.31 12.28 -9.01
C GLU A 124 -18.05 12.82 -9.72
N ALA A 125 -17.40 13.83 -9.14
CA ALA A 125 -16.12 14.33 -9.65
C ALA A 125 -15.04 13.24 -9.58
N TRP A 126 -14.94 12.49 -8.48
CA TRP A 126 -14.00 11.38 -8.34
C TRP A 126 -14.30 10.23 -9.26
N LEU A 127 -15.58 9.85 -9.45
CA LEU A 127 -15.96 8.82 -10.43
C LEU A 127 -15.53 9.19 -11.85
N ARG A 128 -15.65 10.45 -12.24
CA ARG A 128 -15.11 10.92 -13.53
C ARG A 128 -13.59 10.79 -13.60
N ARG A 129 -12.85 11.17 -12.53
CA ARG A 129 -11.39 11.11 -12.49
C ARG A 129 -10.85 9.69 -12.65
N VAL A 130 -11.54 8.70 -12.08
CA VAL A 130 -11.15 7.29 -12.19
C VAL A 130 -11.82 6.55 -13.36
N GLY A 131 -12.38 7.28 -14.34
CA GLY A 131 -12.97 6.69 -15.53
C GLY A 131 -14.25 5.89 -15.30
N LEU A 132 -15.00 6.19 -14.23
CA LEU A 132 -16.26 5.53 -13.85
C LEU A 132 -17.47 6.47 -14.00
N ALA A 133 -17.41 7.48 -14.87
CA ALA A 133 -18.55 8.34 -15.18
C ALA A 133 -19.76 7.48 -15.65
N GLY A 134 -20.94 7.72 -15.08
CA GLY A 134 -22.17 6.97 -15.40
C GLY A 134 -22.30 5.59 -14.72
N PHE A 135 -21.32 5.16 -13.92
CA PHE A 135 -21.38 3.90 -13.17
C PHE A 135 -21.72 4.07 -11.68
N GLY A 136 -22.02 5.29 -11.25
CA GLY A 136 -22.26 5.61 -9.84
C GLY A 136 -23.43 4.86 -9.20
N ASP A 137 -24.48 4.54 -9.96
CA ASP A 137 -25.67 3.86 -9.46
C ASP A 137 -25.58 2.31 -9.51
N ARG A 138 -24.44 1.76 -9.98
CA ARG A 138 -24.21 0.32 -10.01
C ARG A 138 -23.67 -0.18 -8.66
N TYR A 139 -24.05 -1.39 -8.30
CA TYR A 139 -23.50 -2.11 -7.14
C TYR A 139 -22.18 -2.79 -7.47
N PRO A 140 -21.30 -3.05 -6.48
CA PRO A 140 -19.99 -3.70 -6.70
C PRO A 140 -20.07 -5.03 -7.48
N HIS A 141 -21.09 -5.85 -7.25
CA HIS A 141 -21.29 -7.12 -7.95
C HIS A 141 -21.64 -6.96 -9.45
N GLN A 142 -22.03 -5.75 -9.89
CA GLN A 142 -22.32 -5.40 -11.29
C GLN A 142 -21.10 -4.80 -12.01
N MET A 143 -19.94 -4.75 -11.34
CA MET A 143 -18.72 -4.13 -11.83
C MET A 143 -17.62 -5.18 -12.09
N SER A 144 -16.77 -4.94 -13.08
CA SER A 144 -15.55 -5.75 -13.27
C SER A 144 -14.56 -5.56 -12.14
N GLY A 145 -13.55 -6.43 -12.01
CA GLY A 145 -12.49 -6.30 -11.02
C GLY A 145 -11.75 -4.96 -11.10
N GLY A 146 -11.38 -4.54 -12.31
CA GLY A 146 -10.75 -3.23 -12.54
C GLY A 146 -11.65 -2.06 -12.15
N MET A 147 -12.95 -2.12 -12.46
CA MET A 147 -13.91 -1.09 -12.05
C MET A 147 -14.02 -1.00 -10.52
N ARG A 148 -14.05 -2.14 -9.82
CA ARG A 148 -14.07 -2.13 -8.35
C ARG A 148 -12.78 -1.55 -7.76
N LYS A 149 -11.61 -1.83 -8.33
CA LYS A 149 -10.34 -1.24 -7.89
C LYS A 149 -10.30 0.27 -8.09
N ARG A 150 -10.77 0.77 -9.23
CA ARG A 150 -10.95 2.22 -9.48
C ARG A 150 -11.89 2.86 -8.47
N LEU A 151 -12.99 2.17 -8.16
CA LEU A 151 -13.95 2.64 -7.16
C LEU A 151 -13.33 2.71 -5.76
N ALA A 152 -12.58 1.68 -5.34
CA ALA A 152 -11.86 1.66 -4.06
C ALA A 152 -10.77 2.75 -3.99
N LEU A 153 -10.08 3.02 -5.10
CA LEU A 153 -9.13 4.12 -5.20
C LEU A 153 -9.83 5.48 -5.02
N ALA A 154 -10.96 5.71 -5.69
CA ALA A 154 -11.76 6.92 -5.53
C ALA A 154 -12.28 7.08 -4.09
N GLN A 155 -12.76 6.00 -3.46
CA GLN A 155 -13.21 5.96 -2.07
C GLN A 155 -12.10 6.37 -1.09
N THR A 156 -10.87 5.93 -1.36
CA THR A 156 -9.71 6.26 -0.52
C THR A 156 -9.25 7.71 -0.73
N LEU A 157 -9.13 8.14 -2.00
CA LEU A 157 -8.57 9.45 -2.34
C LEU A 157 -9.51 10.62 -2.08
N ILE A 158 -10.84 10.43 -2.14
CA ILE A 158 -11.81 11.48 -1.84
C ILE A 158 -11.66 12.02 -0.41
N MET A 159 -11.13 11.19 0.50
CA MET A 159 -10.87 11.55 1.89
C MET A 159 -9.66 12.47 2.05
N ARG A 160 -8.93 12.74 0.97
CA ARG A 160 -7.70 13.57 0.91
C ARG A 160 -6.68 13.18 1.99
N PRO A 161 -6.27 11.91 2.06
CA PRO A 161 -5.26 11.50 3.02
C PRO A 161 -3.91 12.15 2.72
N ASP A 162 -3.08 12.36 3.74
CA ASP A 162 -1.69 12.81 3.58
C ASP A 162 -0.77 11.66 3.20
N ILE A 163 -1.12 10.45 3.64
CA ILE A 163 -0.36 9.22 3.40
C ILE A 163 -1.28 8.17 2.79
N LEU A 164 -0.82 7.47 1.77
CA LEU A 164 -1.50 6.31 1.19
C LEU A 164 -0.79 5.03 1.63
N LEU A 165 -1.53 4.14 2.25
CA LEU A 165 -1.10 2.81 2.65
C LEU A 165 -1.82 1.80 1.73
N MET A 166 -1.07 1.04 0.94
CA MET A 166 -1.65 0.17 -0.09
C MET A 166 -1.12 -1.25 0.07
N ASP A 167 -2.03 -2.21 0.30
CA ASP A 167 -1.70 -3.63 0.52
C ASP A 167 -2.04 -4.44 -0.74
N GLU A 168 -1.05 -4.74 -1.56
CA GLU A 168 -1.17 -5.52 -2.80
C GLU A 168 -2.41 -5.13 -3.65
N PRO A 169 -2.64 -3.84 -3.95
CA PRO A 169 -3.93 -3.36 -4.45
C PRO A 169 -4.31 -3.94 -5.81
N PHE A 170 -3.33 -4.38 -6.61
CA PHE A 170 -3.54 -4.83 -7.98
C PHE A 170 -3.29 -6.32 -8.19
N SER A 171 -3.01 -7.09 -7.14
CA SER A 171 -2.65 -8.51 -7.21
C SER A 171 -3.72 -9.40 -7.86
N ALA A 172 -5.00 -9.05 -7.73
CA ALA A 172 -6.12 -9.81 -8.27
C ALA A 172 -6.52 -9.42 -9.72
N LEU A 173 -5.78 -8.51 -10.37
CA LEU A 173 -6.05 -8.05 -11.72
C LEU A 173 -5.26 -8.84 -12.76
N ASP A 174 -5.84 -9.03 -13.95
CA ASP A 174 -5.10 -9.49 -15.11
C ASP A 174 -4.01 -8.49 -15.51
N VAL A 175 -3.00 -8.94 -16.25
CA VAL A 175 -1.80 -8.16 -16.59
C VAL A 175 -2.14 -6.82 -17.27
N GLN A 176 -3.06 -6.81 -18.21
CA GLN A 176 -3.40 -5.61 -18.98
C GLN A 176 -4.14 -4.58 -18.12
N THR A 177 -5.15 -5.04 -17.37
CA THR A 177 -5.89 -4.19 -16.43
C THR A 177 -4.97 -3.64 -15.33
N ARG A 178 -4.01 -4.44 -14.85
CA ARG A 178 -3.01 -4.03 -13.85
C ARG A 178 -2.17 -2.88 -14.37
N GLN A 179 -1.57 -2.99 -15.56
CA GLN A 179 -0.77 -1.93 -16.17
C GLN A 179 -1.54 -0.61 -16.33
N LEU A 180 -2.80 -0.70 -16.76
CA LEU A 180 -3.66 0.48 -16.85
C LEU A 180 -3.88 1.14 -15.48
N MET A 181 -4.12 0.33 -14.44
CA MET A 181 -4.33 0.81 -13.07
C MET A 181 -3.06 1.41 -12.45
N GLU A 182 -1.90 0.82 -12.73
CA GLU A 182 -0.59 1.33 -12.32
C GLU A 182 -0.31 2.71 -12.92
N ASN A 183 -0.56 2.88 -14.24
CA ASN A 183 -0.43 4.18 -14.92
C ASN A 183 -1.42 5.22 -14.37
N GLU A 184 -2.66 4.81 -14.10
CA GLU A 184 -3.68 5.67 -13.51
C GLU A 184 -3.30 6.13 -12.10
N LEU A 185 -2.77 5.21 -11.27
CA LEU A 185 -2.25 5.54 -9.94
C LEU A 185 -1.10 6.55 -10.03
N LEU A 186 -0.14 6.35 -10.95
CA LEU A 186 0.97 7.28 -11.16
C LEU A 186 0.49 8.67 -11.61
N ALA A 187 -0.50 8.75 -12.50
CA ALA A 187 -1.07 10.01 -12.93
C ALA A 187 -1.75 10.75 -11.78
N LEU A 188 -2.57 10.07 -10.98
CA LEU A 188 -3.22 10.65 -9.81
C LEU A 188 -2.21 11.07 -8.71
N TRP A 189 -1.17 10.25 -8.51
CA TRP A 189 -0.11 10.58 -7.57
C TRP A 189 0.72 11.80 -7.99
N ALA A 190 0.99 11.95 -9.30
CA ALA A 190 1.76 13.06 -9.84
C ALA A 190 1.09 14.43 -9.61
N GLU A 191 -0.25 14.48 -9.52
CA GLU A 191 -1.02 15.70 -9.27
C GLU A 191 -0.82 16.25 -7.85
N ASP A 192 -0.67 15.39 -6.85
CA ASP A 192 -0.72 15.81 -5.43
C ASP A 192 0.43 15.22 -4.58
N ARG A 193 1.36 14.48 -5.20
CA ARG A 193 2.59 13.95 -4.56
C ARG A 193 2.42 13.52 -3.11
N LYS A 194 1.39 12.71 -2.82
CA LYS A 194 1.18 12.15 -1.47
C LYS A 194 2.31 11.19 -1.11
N SER A 195 2.58 11.06 0.20
CA SER A 195 3.49 10.03 0.69
C SER A 195 2.82 8.66 0.55
N VAL A 196 3.52 7.67 -0.01
CA VAL A 196 2.94 6.34 -0.29
C VAL A 196 3.80 5.25 0.32
N LEU A 197 3.17 4.33 1.05
CA LEU A 197 3.75 3.05 1.43
C LEU A 197 2.95 1.95 0.73
N PHE A 198 3.59 1.32 -0.26
CA PHE A 198 2.98 0.38 -1.17
C PHE A 198 3.56 -1.03 -0.94
N ILE A 199 2.71 -1.99 -0.67
CA ILE A 199 3.13 -3.38 -0.51
C ILE A 199 2.78 -4.15 -1.77
N THR A 200 3.75 -4.89 -2.27
CA THR A 200 3.56 -5.82 -3.37
C THR A 200 4.51 -7.01 -3.26
N HIS A 201 4.16 -8.12 -3.90
CA HIS A 201 5.06 -9.24 -4.14
C HIS A 201 5.66 -9.21 -5.55
N ASP A 202 5.25 -8.26 -6.39
CA ASP A 202 5.73 -8.06 -7.75
C ASP A 202 6.85 -7.01 -7.77
N LEU A 203 8.07 -7.45 -8.06
CA LEU A 203 9.24 -6.58 -8.09
C LEU A 203 9.19 -5.57 -9.25
N GLU A 204 8.61 -5.96 -10.39
CA GLU A 204 8.47 -5.06 -11.52
C GLU A 204 7.51 -3.91 -11.22
N GLU A 205 6.38 -4.22 -10.54
CA GLU A 205 5.44 -3.23 -10.05
C GLU A 205 6.13 -2.26 -9.08
N ALA A 206 6.89 -2.79 -8.10
CA ALA A 206 7.61 -1.97 -7.13
C ALA A 206 8.59 -0.99 -7.80
N ILE A 207 9.38 -1.44 -8.76
CA ILE A 207 10.35 -0.60 -9.47
C ILE A 207 9.65 0.42 -10.37
N ALA A 208 8.59 0.02 -11.08
CA ALA A 208 7.88 0.91 -12.00
C ALA A 208 7.21 2.08 -11.28
N LEU A 209 6.65 1.84 -10.09
CA LEU A 209 5.84 2.83 -9.37
C LEU A 209 6.65 3.73 -8.45
N SER A 210 7.65 3.22 -7.74
CA SER A 210 8.21 3.89 -6.57
C SER A 210 9.47 4.71 -6.84
N ASP A 211 9.79 5.58 -5.89
CA ASP A 211 11.06 6.31 -5.81
C ASP A 211 12.11 5.50 -5.01
N ARG A 212 11.62 4.54 -4.19
CA ARG A 212 12.46 3.66 -3.38
C ARG A 212 11.80 2.31 -3.14
N VAL A 213 12.59 1.23 -3.18
CA VAL A 213 12.15 -0.14 -2.91
C VAL A 213 12.89 -0.67 -1.69
N VAL A 214 12.12 -1.12 -0.69
CA VAL A 214 12.64 -1.77 0.51
C VAL A 214 12.37 -3.28 0.42
N VAL A 215 13.41 -4.09 0.55
CA VAL A 215 13.32 -5.55 0.54
C VAL A 215 13.26 -6.06 1.96
N LEU A 216 12.29 -6.92 2.24
CA LEU A 216 12.15 -7.60 3.53
C LEU A 216 12.70 -9.02 3.48
N SER A 217 13.27 -9.46 4.61
CA SER A 217 13.71 -10.85 4.80
C SER A 217 12.51 -11.81 4.84
N ALA A 218 12.78 -13.11 4.68
CA ALA A 218 11.81 -14.15 4.98
C ALA A 218 11.44 -14.13 6.47
N GLY A 219 10.14 -14.39 6.76
CA GLY A 219 9.68 -14.61 8.15
C GLY A 219 10.14 -15.96 8.70
N PRO A 220 10.03 -16.21 10.01
CA PRO A 220 9.64 -15.28 11.07
C PRO A 220 10.73 -14.27 11.43
N GLY A 221 10.33 -13.21 12.14
CA GLY A 221 11.26 -12.16 12.55
C GLY A 221 11.72 -11.28 11.39
N THR A 222 10.80 -10.97 10.49
CA THR A 222 11.07 -10.15 9.29
C THR A 222 11.63 -8.77 9.63
N ARG A 223 12.58 -8.34 8.81
CA ARG A 223 13.21 -7.01 8.88
C ARG A 223 13.65 -6.54 7.48
N PRO A 224 13.84 -5.25 7.25
CA PRO A 224 14.47 -4.74 6.04
C PRO A 224 15.89 -5.30 5.89
N ILE A 225 16.22 -5.77 4.68
CA ILE A 225 17.55 -6.29 4.31
C ILE A 225 18.17 -5.57 3.13
N GLY A 226 17.40 -4.74 2.43
CA GLY A 226 17.85 -3.89 1.34
C GLY A 226 16.97 -2.67 1.21
N ASP A 227 17.56 -1.56 0.79
CA ASP A 227 16.90 -0.28 0.56
C ASP A 227 17.49 0.34 -0.70
N PHE A 228 16.70 0.39 -1.78
CA PHE A 228 17.17 0.70 -3.12
C PHE A 228 16.47 1.94 -3.65
N ARG A 229 17.24 2.96 -4.00
CA ARG A 229 16.72 4.13 -4.70
C ARG A 229 16.43 3.80 -6.16
N ILE A 230 15.27 4.23 -6.64
CA ILE A 230 14.83 4.02 -8.01
C ILE A 230 15.02 5.32 -8.80
N ASP A 231 16.19 5.44 -9.40
CA ASP A 231 16.58 6.64 -10.17
C ASP A 231 16.14 6.52 -11.64
N LEU A 232 14.82 6.35 -11.83
CA LEU A 232 14.18 6.32 -13.14
C LEU A 232 13.43 7.63 -13.37
N PRO A 233 13.44 8.19 -14.59
CA PRO A 233 12.78 9.47 -14.88
C PRO A 233 11.26 9.39 -14.67
N ARG A 234 10.65 10.55 -14.36
CA ARG A 234 9.19 10.73 -14.32
C ARG A 234 8.79 11.81 -15.32
N PRO A 235 7.58 11.80 -15.93
CA PRO A 235 6.53 10.78 -15.74
C PRO A 235 6.93 9.43 -16.32
N ARG A 236 6.39 8.35 -15.77
CA ARG A 236 6.63 6.98 -16.24
C ARG A 236 5.39 6.42 -16.90
N ASP A 237 5.55 5.76 -18.06
CA ASP A 237 4.63 4.75 -18.55
C ASP A 237 5.14 3.40 -18.10
N VAL A 238 4.28 2.63 -17.42
CA VAL A 238 4.67 1.36 -16.78
C VAL A 238 5.08 0.31 -17.80
N SER A 239 4.46 0.29 -18.96
CA SER A 239 4.78 -0.66 -20.02
C SER A 239 6.10 -0.34 -20.69
N GLU A 240 6.37 0.95 -20.95
CA GLU A 240 7.58 1.41 -21.62
C GLU A 240 8.80 1.37 -20.70
N ILE A 241 8.66 1.81 -19.43
CA ILE A 241 9.78 1.87 -18.49
C ILE A 241 10.39 0.50 -18.22
N ARG A 242 9.57 -0.56 -18.19
CA ARG A 242 9.99 -1.96 -17.99
C ARG A 242 10.93 -2.47 -19.09
N MET A 243 10.88 -1.88 -20.29
CA MET A 243 11.73 -2.26 -21.43
C MET A 243 13.09 -1.55 -21.42
N THR A 244 13.33 -0.64 -20.51
CA THR A 244 14.56 0.16 -20.47
C THR A 244 15.73 -0.61 -19.83
N PRO A 245 16.99 -0.41 -20.33
CA PRO A 245 18.16 -1.03 -19.71
C PRO A 245 18.35 -0.64 -18.24
N ALA A 246 18.00 0.59 -17.86
CA ALA A 246 18.08 1.07 -16.48
C ALA A 246 17.12 0.29 -15.54
N PHE A 247 15.89 0.04 -15.99
CA PHE A 247 14.93 -0.79 -15.26
C PHE A 247 15.46 -2.21 -15.06
N LEU A 248 15.98 -2.83 -16.12
CA LEU A 248 16.51 -4.20 -16.08
C LEU A 248 17.74 -4.32 -15.15
N ALA A 249 18.57 -3.27 -15.07
CA ALA A 249 19.69 -3.22 -14.13
C ALA A 249 19.22 -3.20 -12.68
N LEU A 250 18.27 -2.31 -12.34
CA LEU A 250 17.64 -2.23 -11.02
C LEU A 250 16.95 -3.54 -10.65
N HIS A 251 16.21 -4.13 -11.58
CA HIS A 251 15.54 -5.41 -11.35
C HIS A 251 16.53 -6.51 -10.98
N ARG A 252 17.66 -6.64 -11.70
CA ARG A 252 18.71 -7.64 -11.40
C ARG A 252 19.33 -7.39 -10.03
N GLU A 253 19.63 -6.15 -9.70
CA GLU A 253 20.22 -5.76 -8.41
C GLU A 253 19.31 -6.14 -7.25
N ILE A 254 18.04 -5.70 -7.29
CA ILE A 254 17.07 -5.91 -6.20
C ILE A 254 16.70 -7.40 -6.11
N TRP A 255 16.54 -8.10 -7.26
CA TRP A 255 16.30 -9.53 -7.28
C TRP A 255 17.46 -10.30 -6.66
N GLY A 256 18.71 -9.88 -6.91
CA GLY A 256 19.89 -10.45 -6.27
C GLY A 256 19.83 -10.45 -4.75
N ALA A 257 19.35 -9.34 -4.15
CA ALA A 257 19.16 -9.22 -2.71
C ALA A 257 17.97 -10.06 -2.19
N MET A 258 16.92 -10.22 -3.00
CA MET A 258 15.69 -10.89 -2.58
C MET A 258 15.71 -12.41 -2.79
N LYS A 259 16.47 -12.90 -3.76
CA LYS A 259 16.45 -14.31 -4.23
C LYS A 259 16.65 -15.32 -3.09
N GLU A 260 17.63 -15.10 -2.24
CA GLU A 260 17.91 -16.03 -1.12
C GLU A 260 16.75 -16.09 -0.14
N GLU A 261 16.11 -14.98 0.14
CA GLU A 261 14.96 -14.92 1.05
C GLU A 261 13.73 -15.61 0.46
N VAL A 262 13.52 -15.49 -0.85
CA VAL A 262 12.46 -16.25 -1.55
C VAL A 262 12.70 -17.76 -1.45
N LEU A 263 13.94 -18.20 -1.65
CA LEU A 263 14.31 -19.62 -1.51
C LEU A 263 14.11 -20.13 -0.06
N LYS A 264 14.56 -19.37 0.95
CA LYS A 264 14.33 -19.69 2.37
C LYS A 264 12.84 -19.82 2.70
N ALA A 265 12.01 -18.91 2.19
CA ALA A 265 10.56 -18.96 2.41
C ALA A 265 9.95 -20.22 1.76
N TYR A 266 10.35 -20.55 0.54
CA TYR A 266 9.87 -21.72 -0.18
C TYR A 266 10.25 -23.03 0.50
N GLU A 267 11.50 -23.17 0.97
CA GLU A 267 11.97 -24.36 1.71
C GLU A 267 11.19 -24.55 3.02
N ARG A 268 10.89 -23.48 3.75
CA ARG A 268 10.07 -23.53 4.96
C ARG A 268 8.64 -23.97 4.68
N GLN A 269 8.03 -23.53 3.59
CA GLN A 269 6.68 -23.97 3.20
C GLN A 269 6.63 -25.46 2.84
N LYS A 270 7.73 -26.02 2.33
CA LYS A 270 7.82 -27.47 2.05
C LYS A 270 8.01 -28.33 3.30
N ALA A 271 8.56 -27.73 4.36
CA ALA A 271 8.84 -28.44 5.61
C ALA A 271 7.67 -28.39 6.63
N ALA A 272 6.65 -27.53 6.39
CA ALA A 272 5.45 -27.38 7.19
C ALA A 272 4.30 -28.23 6.65
#